data_9543707415e90588fd7d4ebcafb626b2
#
_entry.id   9543707415e90588fd7d4ebcafb626b2
#
_cell.length_a   1.000
_cell.length_b   1.000
_cell.length_c   1.000
_cell.angle_alpha   90.00
_cell.angle_beta   90.00
_cell.angle_gamma   90.00
#
_symmetry.space_group_name_H-M   'P 1'
#
loop_
_entity.id
_entity.type
_entity.pdbx_description
1 polymer ?
#
loop_
_entity_poly.entity_id
_entity_poly.type
_entity_poly.pdbx_seq_one_letter_code
_entity_poly.pdbx_strand_id
1 'polypeptide(L)'
;MKCQVCRGPAVIDVRRHNANFCQEHFLRLCRDQTAKSIKQFSMLAEGERVLVAVSGGKDSLAIWDILTELGYEADGFYLGLGIGDYSDTSADYARRFAEERGLTLHTEDLLRDHGFDVPNGSRAAKRAPCSACGLSKRHRFDEAARRGGYDAIVTGHNLDDEAAVLMGNVLHWQTEYLRRQLPVLPAQHGFPRKVKPLVRLTERDTAAYCLLRGIDYLVDECPMAVGNKHLSYKAALNDIEHDSPGAKHAFYFRFLDQAAHRFAVDQPEHETATTAPVSPCTNCGAPCSNEVCAFCSLTMRATAAVPIEMGATRRRKVSR
;
A
#
# COMPACT_ATOMS: atom_id res chain seq x y z
N MET A 1 -23.97 -3.69 -24.91
CA MET A 1 -24.03 -2.46 -24.07
C MET A 1 -23.49 -1.27 -24.86
N LYS A 2 -23.99 -0.06 -24.61
CA LYS A 2 -23.51 1.17 -25.25
C LYS A 2 -22.85 2.08 -24.23
N CYS A 3 -21.75 2.71 -24.60
CA CYS A 3 -21.05 3.70 -23.77
C CYS A 3 -21.99 4.89 -23.49
N GLN A 4 -22.13 5.28 -22.24
CA GLN A 4 -23.00 6.38 -21.83
C GLN A 4 -22.55 7.74 -22.39
N VAL A 5 -21.25 7.90 -22.65
CA VAL A 5 -20.67 9.16 -23.14
C VAL A 5 -20.76 9.27 -24.64
N CYS A 6 -20.18 8.32 -25.41
CA CYS A 6 -20.07 8.42 -26.86
C CYS A 6 -21.08 7.57 -27.63
N ARG A 7 -21.92 6.76 -26.94
CA ARG A 7 -22.88 5.82 -27.54
C ARG A 7 -22.28 4.67 -28.36
N GLY A 8 -20.96 4.58 -28.49
CA GLY A 8 -20.26 3.46 -29.09
C GLY A 8 -20.32 2.17 -28.26
N PRO A 9 -19.70 1.07 -28.72
CA PRO A 9 -19.64 -0.17 -27.97
C PRO A 9 -19.01 0.03 -26.60
N ALA A 10 -19.66 -0.48 -25.53
CA ALA A 10 -19.10 -0.47 -24.20
C ALA A 10 -18.38 -1.79 -23.90
N VAL A 11 -17.29 -1.71 -23.13
CA VAL A 11 -16.45 -2.85 -22.71
C VAL A 11 -16.57 -3.15 -21.23
N ILE A 12 -17.09 -2.21 -20.44
CA ILE A 12 -17.25 -2.37 -18.98
C ILE A 12 -18.55 -1.74 -18.48
N ASP A 13 -19.17 -2.40 -17.51
CA ASP A 13 -20.28 -1.90 -16.71
C ASP A 13 -19.78 -1.45 -15.34
N VAL A 14 -20.12 -0.23 -14.95
CA VAL A 14 -19.79 0.36 -13.63
C VAL A 14 -21.10 0.57 -12.88
N ARG A 15 -21.58 -0.50 -12.21
CA ARG A 15 -22.90 -0.55 -11.56
C ARG A 15 -23.14 0.59 -10.57
N ARG A 16 -22.13 0.98 -9.78
CA ARG A 16 -22.25 2.09 -8.81
C ARG A 16 -22.55 3.46 -9.46
N HIS A 17 -22.27 3.59 -10.75
CA HIS A 17 -22.60 4.78 -11.56
C HIS A 17 -23.80 4.56 -12.47
N ASN A 18 -24.39 3.36 -12.46
CA ASN A 18 -25.40 2.93 -13.40
C ASN A 18 -25.02 3.26 -14.85
N ALA A 19 -23.79 2.95 -15.23
CA ALA A 19 -23.20 3.40 -16.49
C ALA A 19 -22.27 2.37 -17.11
N ASN A 20 -22.31 2.32 -18.44
CA ASN A 20 -21.41 1.49 -19.25
C ASN A 20 -20.43 2.41 -19.98
N PHE A 21 -19.16 1.98 -20.11
CA PHE A 21 -18.12 2.75 -20.75
C PHE A 21 -17.38 1.94 -21.82
N CYS A 22 -16.97 2.62 -22.91
CA CYS A 22 -15.93 2.10 -23.79
C CYS A 22 -14.57 2.25 -23.12
N GLN A 23 -13.53 1.67 -23.71
CA GLN A 23 -12.16 1.72 -23.19
C GLN A 23 -11.72 3.14 -22.87
N GLU A 24 -11.79 4.05 -23.84
CA GLU A 24 -11.36 5.45 -23.68
C GLU A 24 -12.06 6.15 -22.51
N HIS A 25 -13.40 6.07 -22.45
CA HIS A 25 -14.16 6.76 -21.43
C HIS A 25 -14.05 6.12 -20.04
N PHE A 26 -13.75 4.81 -19.98
CA PHE A 26 -13.45 4.17 -18.70
C PHE A 26 -12.07 4.58 -18.17
N LEU A 27 -11.04 4.59 -19.02
CA LEU A 27 -9.71 5.08 -18.64
C LEU A 27 -9.76 6.53 -18.18
N ARG A 28 -10.52 7.36 -18.89
CA ARG A 28 -10.78 8.75 -18.49
C ARG A 28 -11.50 8.82 -17.13
N LEU A 29 -12.54 8.01 -16.91
CA LEU A 29 -13.23 7.94 -15.62
C LEU A 29 -12.26 7.65 -14.47
N CYS A 30 -11.35 6.68 -14.62
CA CYS A 30 -10.36 6.36 -13.60
C CYS A 30 -9.44 7.53 -13.30
N ARG A 31 -8.92 8.21 -14.32
CA ARG A 31 -8.10 9.42 -14.15
C ARG A 31 -8.87 10.55 -13.46
N ASP A 32 -10.10 10.81 -13.91
CA ASP A 32 -10.95 11.88 -13.35
C ASP A 32 -11.30 11.60 -11.87
N GLN A 33 -11.59 10.35 -11.49
CA GLN A 33 -11.85 9.97 -10.11
C GLN A 33 -10.59 10.09 -9.23
N THR A 34 -9.42 9.75 -9.76
CA THR A 34 -8.14 9.92 -9.08
C THR A 34 -7.81 11.41 -8.89
N ALA A 35 -7.94 12.21 -9.94
CA ALA A 35 -7.75 13.67 -9.88
C ALA A 35 -8.73 14.32 -8.88
N LYS A 36 -9.99 13.85 -8.86
CA LYS A 36 -10.99 14.29 -7.88
C LYS A 36 -10.58 13.99 -6.45
N SER A 37 -10.00 12.79 -6.19
CA SER A 37 -9.48 12.45 -4.86
C SER A 37 -8.32 13.38 -4.46
N ILE A 38 -7.37 13.58 -5.38
CA ILE A 38 -6.22 14.48 -5.15
C ILE A 38 -6.69 15.88 -4.78
N LYS A 39 -7.62 16.44 -5.56
CA LYS A 39 -8.16 17.78 -5.34
C LYS A 39 -8.97 17.86 -4.04
N GLN A 40 -9.91 16.91 -3.81
CA GLN A 40 -10.82 16.95 -2.66
C GLN A 40 -10.07 16.90 -1.33
N PHE A 41 -9.00 16.10 -1.25
CA PHE A 41 -8.24 15.92 -0.01
C PHE A 41 -6.91 16.66 0.00
N SER A 42 -6.67 17.56 -0.97
CA SER A 42 -5.43 18.33 -1.10
C SER A 42 -4.19 17.43 -0.98
N MET A 43 -4.22 16.28 -1.72
CA MET A 43 -3.22 15.23 -1.59
C MET A 43 -1.86 15.64 -2.13
N LEU A 44 -1.86 16.26 -3.32
CA LEU A 44 -0.67 16.68 -4.07
C LEU A 44 -0.91 18.06 -4.66
N ALA A 45 0.12 18.90 -4.66
CA ALA A 45 0.14 20.17 -5.35
C ALA A 45 0.82 20.04 -6.73
N GLU A 46 0.62 21.03 -7.58
CA GLU A 46 1.30 21.14 -8.87
C GLU A 46 2.81 21.33 -8.65
N GLY A 47 3.63 20.62 -9.41
CA GLY A 47 5.08 20.70 -9.31
C GLY A 47 5.71 19.88 -8.18
N GLU A 48 4.93 19.21 -7.35
CA GLU A 48 5.47 18.30 -6.34
C GLU A 48 6.05 17.03 -6.97
N ARG A 49 7.21 16.61 -6.46
CA ARG A 49 7.84 15.33 -6.76
C ARG A 49 7.31 14.27 -5.84
N VAL A 50 6.84 13.16 -6.39
CA VAL A 50 6.22 12.11 -5.61
C VAL A 50 6.95 10.77 -5.75
N LEU A 51 7.02 10.02 -4.66
CA LEU A 51 7.53 8.65 -4.64
C LEU A 51 6.39 7.66 -4.58
N VAL A 52 6.22 6.86 -5.63
CA VAL A 52 5.18 5.82 -5.69
C VAL A 52 5.71 4.53 -5.07
N ALA A 53 5.00 4.01 -4.08
CA ALA A 53 5.29 2.71 -3.49
C ALA A 53 4.86 1.58 -4.45
N VAL A 54 5.82 1.06 -5.22
CA VAL A 54 5.57 0.05 -6.24
C VAL A 54 5.73 -1.35 -5.66
N SER A 55 4.77 -2.24 -5.95
CA SER A 55 4.80 -3.65 -5.53
C SER A 55 4.74 -4.64 -6.70
N GLY A 56 4.72 -4.16 -7.95
CA GLY A 56 4.49 -5.02 -9.12
C GLY A 56 3.04 -5.49 -9.30
N GLY A 57 2.15 -5.22 -8.34
CA GLY A 57 0.73 -5.52 -8.44
C GLY A 57 -0.07 -4.39 -9.09
N LYS A 58 -1.27 -4.73 -9.59
CA LYS A 58 -2.17 -3.86 -10.37
C LYS A 58 -2.37 -2.45 -9.81
N ASP A 59 -2.63 -2.34 -8.50
CA ASP A 59 -2.99 -1.07 -7.89
C ASP A 59 -1.81 -0.09 -7.86
N SER A 60 -0.60 -0.59 -7.58
CA SER A 60 0.61 0.23 -7.56
C SER A 60 1.03 0.69 -8.95
N LEU A 61 0.87 -0.17 -9.96
CA LEU A 61 1.17 0.19 -11.35
C LEU A 61 0.11 1.09 -11.94
N ALA A 62 -1.19 0.86 -11.63
CA ALA A 62 -2.28 1.72 -12.06
C ALA A 62 -2.13 3.15 -11.53
N ILE A 63 -1.83 3.33 -10.24
CA ILE A 63 -1.66 4.69 -9.70
C ILE A 63 -0.44 5.38 -10.29
N TRP A 64 0.65 4.65 -10.53
CA TRP A 64 1.84 5.22 -11.13
C TRP A 64 1.56 5.70 -12.58
N ASP A 65 0.91 4.87 -13.42
CA ASP A 65 0.46 5.25 -14.76
C ASP A 65 -0.49 6.47 -14.73
N ILE A 66 -1.48 6.47 -13.84
CA ILE A 66 -2.45 7.57 -13.74
C ILE A 66 -1.77 8.89 -13.33
N LEU A 67 -0.84 8.87 -12.37
CA LEU A 67 -0.11 10.08 -11.95
C LEU A 67 0.73 10.66 -13.09
N THR A 68 1.41 9.80 -13.84
CA THR A 68 2.18 10.19 -15.02
C THR A 68 1.26 10.82 -16.09
N GLU A 69 0.10 10.21 -16.36
CA GLU A 69 -0.91 10.75 -17.29
C GLU A 69 -1.52 12.09 -16.80
N LEU A 70 -1.55 12.32 -15.49
CA LEU A 70 -1.99 13.60 -14.89
C LEU A 70 -0.87 14.65 -14.84
N GLY A 71 0.35 14.32 -15.28
CA GLY A 71 1.47 15.25 -15.38
C GLY A 71 2.28 15.42 -14.09
N TYR A 72 2.15 14.53 -13.12
CA TYR A 72 3.00 14.56 -11.93
C TYR A 72 4.38 13.98 -12.20
N GLU A 73 5.42 14.56 -11.59
CA GLU A 73 6.77 13.98 -11.54
C GLU A 73 6.78 12.85 -10.51
N ALA A 74 6.64 11.60 -11.00
CA ALA A 74 6.41 10.43 -10.17
C ALA A 74 7.47 9.35 -10.42
N ASP A 75 8.39 9.18 -9.46
CA ASP A 75 9.36 8.09 -9.44
C ASP A 75 8.81 6.89 -8.67
N GLY A 76 9.11 5.68 -9.11
CA GLY A 76 8.76 4.45 -8.43
C GLY A 76 9.81 4.04 -7.41
N PHE A 77 9.39 3.45 -6.29
CA PHE A 77 10.29 2.76 -5.36
C PHE A 77 9.78 1.35 -5.09
N TYR A 78 10.60 0.36 -5.42
CA TYR A 78 10.34 -1.06 -5.19
C TYR A 78 11.24 -1.59 -4.08
N LEU A 79 10.66 -2.32 -3.13
CA LEU A 79 11.39 -3.01 -2.06
C LEU A 79 11.27 -4.53 -2.23
N GLY A 80 12.38 -5.20 -2.55
CA GLY A 80 12.51 -6.65 -2.52
C GLY A 80 12.41 -7.17 -1.09
N LEU A 81 11.49 -8.13 -0.86
CA LEU A 81 11.16 -8.64 0.47
C LEU A 81 11.79 -10.00 0.77
N GLY A 82 12.45 -10.62 -0.22
CA GLY A 82 13.03 -11.93 -0.11
C GLY A 82 12.02 -13.07 0.08
N ILE A 83 10.82 -12.94 -0.52
CA ILE A 83 9.77 -13.96 -0.46
C ILE A 83 9.87 -14.87 -1.70
N GLY A 84 11.04 -15.49 -1.90
CA GLY A 84 11.32 -16.42 -2.99
C GLY A 84 10.92 -15.85 -4.37
N ASP A 85 10.49 -16.72 -5.29
CA ASP A 85 10.09 -16.39 -6.65
C ASP A 85 9.01 -15.30 -6.74
N TYR A 86 8.17 -15.17 -5.70
CA TYR A 86 7.18 -14.11 -5.62
C TYR A 86 7.81 -12.71 -5.66
N SER A 87 8.89 -12.50 -4.91
CA SER A 87 9.59 -11.20 -4.89
C SER A 87 10.28 -10.93 -6.23
N ASP A 88 10.90 -11.94 -6.82
CA ASP A 88 11.62 -11.80 -8.10
C ASP A 88 10.63 -11.47 -9.21
N THR A 89 9.52 -12.21 -9.31
CA THR A 89 8.46 -11.97 -10.29
C THR A 89 7.85 -10.57 -10.13
N SER A 90 7.60 -10.14 -8.90
CA SER A 90 7.02 -8.81 -8.65
C SER A 90 7.99 -7.67 -9.02
N ALA A 91 9.30 -7.89 -8.82
CA ALA A 91 10.34 -6.97 -9.25
C ALA A 91 10.40 -6.84 -10.78
N ASP A 92 10.26 -7.96 -11.51
CA ASP A 92 10.28 -7.97 -12.96
C ASP A 92 9.09 -7.22 -13.55
N TYR A 93 7.89 -7.38 -13.00
CA TYR A 93 6.72 -6.57 -13.42
C TYR A 93 6.95 -5.07 -13.18
N ALA A 94 7.47 -4.69 -12.03
CA ALA A 94 7.76 -3.29 -11.72
C ALA A 94 8.81 -2.69 -12.66
N ARG A 95 9.87 -3.45 -12.95
CA ARG A 95 10.97 -3.02 -13.84
C ARG A 95 10.49 -2.87 -15.29
N ARG A 96 9.80 -3.89 -15.83
CA ARG A 96 9.25 -3.83 -17.20
C ARG A 96 8.30 -2.65 -17.38
N PHE A 97 7.40 -2.44 -16.42
CA PHE A 97 6.49 -1.30 -16.45
C PHE A 97 7.23 0.04 -16.52
N ALA A 98 8.29 0.21 -15.74
CA ALA A 98 9.09 1.44 -15.72
C ALA A 98 9.84 1.63 -17.05
N GLU A 99 10.50 0.57 -17.55
CA GLU A 99 11.25 0.59 -18.81
C GLU A 99 10.36 0.93 -20.02
N GLU A 100 9.20 0.28 -20.15
CA GLU A 100 8.24 0.50 -21.23
C GLU A 100 7.71 1.95 -21.29
N ARG A 101 7.72 2.65 -20.14
CA ARG A 101 7.18 4.02 -20.00
C ARG A 101 8.25 5.09 -19.81
N GLY A 102 9.53 4.70 -19.79
CA GLY A 102 10.64 5.63 -19.56
C GLY A 102 10.60 6.28 -18.18
N LEU A 103 10.10 5.56 -17.17
CA LEU A 103 9.96 6.04 -15.80
C LEU A 103 11.15 5.62 -14.93
N THR A 104 11.46 6.42 -13.93
CA THR A 104 12.52 6.12 -12.96
C THR A 104 12.01 5.15 -11.88
N LEU A 105 12.66 3.98 -11.74
CA LEU A 105 12.40 3.02 -10.69
C LEU A 105 13.63 2.86 -9.78
N HIS A 106 13.50 3.27 -8.53
CA HIS A 106 14.47 2.96 -7.49
C HIS A 106 14.18 1.59 -6.90
N THR A 107 15.21 0.77 -6.73
CA THR A 107 15.07 -0.58 -6.19
C THR A 107 15.97 -0.79 -4.99
N GLU A 108 15.44 -1.41 -3.97
CA GLU A 108 16.17 -1.85 -2.77
C GLU A 108 15.76 -3.28 -2.43
N ASP A 109 16.63 -4.06 -1.83
CA ASP A 109 16.37 -5.44 -1.45
C ASP A 109 16.75 -5.68 0.01
N LEU A 110 15.82 -6.23 0.81
CA LEU A 110 16.06 -6.44 2.24
C LEU A 110 17.20 -7.42 2.51
N LEU A 111 17.32 -8.48 1.70
CA LEU A 111 18.37 -9.46 1.93
C LEU A 111 19.74 -8.91 1.54
N ARG A 112 19.84 -8.33 0.35
CA ARG A 112 21.10 -7.78 -0.16
C ARG A 112 21.58 -6.58 0.66
N ASP A 113 20.66 -5.65 0.97
CA ASP A 113 21.03 -4.33 1.51
C ASP A 113 20.94 -4.26 3.04
N HIS A 114 20.20 -5.20 3.67
CA HIS A 114 19.98 -5.22 5.12
C HIS A 114 20.26 -6.57 5.78
N GLY A 115 20.65 -7.60 5.01
CA GLY A 115 21.08 -8.91 5.53
C GLY A 115 19.94 -9.79 6.05
N PHE A 116 18.67 -9.49 5.73
CA PHE A 116 17.54 -10.34 6.10
C PHE A 116 16.40 -10.26 5.06
N ASP A 117 15.58 -11.30 5.03
CA ASP A 117 14.30 -11.34 4.29
C ASP A 117 13.10 -11.32 5.25
N VAL A 118 11.90 -11.07 4.73
CA VAL A 118 10.68 -11.05 5.56
C VAL A 118 10.41 -12.36 6.24
N PRO A 119 10.53 -13.56 5.61
CA PRO A 119 10.36 -14.84 6.28
C PRO A 119 11.29 -15.03 7.49
N ASN A 120 12.57 -14.73 7.34
CA ASN A 120 13.56 -14.88 8.43
C ASN A 120 13.38 -13.80 9.50
N GLY A 121 13.19 -12.54 9.10
CA GLY A 121 12.97 -11.44 10.01
C GLY A 121 11.71 -11.62 10.87
N SER A 122 10.62 -12.13 10.29
CA SER A 122 9.39 -12.41 11.02
C SER A 122 9.59 -13.49 12.11
N ARG A 123 10.31 -14.56 11.78
CA ARG A 123 10.66 -15.64 12.74
C ARG A 123 11.57 -15.14 13.85
N ALA A 124 12.65 -14.46 13.51
CA ALA A 124 13.62 -13.93 14.47
C ALA A 124 13.00 -12.92 15.45
N ALA A 125 12.10 -12.08 14.97
CA ALA A 125 11.41 -11.10 15.80
C ALA A 125 10.12 -11.63 16.46
N LYS A 126 9.73 -12.88 16.21
CA LYS A 126 8.45 -13.48 16.67
C LYS A 126 7.25 -12.61 16.29
N ARG A 127 7.23 -12.09 15.07
CA ARG A 127 6.17 -11.26 14.51
C ARG A 127 5.41 -12.00 13.41
N ALA A 128 4.13 -11.65 13.22
CA ALA A 128 3.42 -12.10 12.03
C ALA A 128 4.12 -11.56 10.77
N PRO A 129 4.24 -12.36 9.68
CA PRO A 129 4.95 -11.98 8.47
C PRO A 129 4.47 -10.65 7.87
N CYS A 130 3.15 -10.44 7.78
CA CYS A 130 2.58 -9.17 7.31
C CYS A 130 2.98 -7.98 8.20
N SER A 131 3.15 -8.17 9.50
CA SER A 131 3.61 -7.12 10.41
C SER A 131 5.09 -6.76 10.18
N ALA A 132 5.96 -7.75 9.96
CA ALA A 132 7.37 -7.52 9.62
C ALA A 132 7.50 -6.86 8.25
N CYS A 133 6.76 -7.34 7.24
CA CYS A 133 6.67 -6.76 5.91
C CYS A 133 6.23 -5.30 5.94
N GLY A 134 5.09 -5.01 6.59
CA GLY A 134 4.56 -3.65 6.69
C GLY A 134 5.48 -2.68 7.44
N LEU A 135 6.19 -3.16 8.47
CA LEU A 135 7.20 -2.38 9.17
C LEU A 135 8.37 -2.03 8.23
N SER A 136 8.91 -3.02 7.53
CA SER A 136 10.04 -2.83 6.60
C SER A 136 9.65 -1.88 5.46
N LYS A 137 8.51 -2.10 4.81
CA LYS A 137 7.99 -1.24 3.74
C LYS A 137 7.86 0.22 4.20
N ARG A 138 7.16 0.46 5.31
CA ARG A 138 6.96 1.84 5.81
C ARG A 138 8.27 2.53 6.09
N HIS A 139 9.19 1.85 6.79
CA HIS A 139 10.48 2.44 7.12
C HIS A 139 11.31 2.76 5.87
N ARG A 140 11.40 1.83 4.89
CA ARG A 140 12.21 2.04 3.69
C ARG A 140 11.61 3.07 2.74
N PHE A 141 10.28 3.12 2.61
CA PHE A 141 9.61 4.17 1.82
C PHE A 141 9.81 5.55 2.45
N ASP A 142 9.67 5.67 3.77
CA ASP A 142 9.90 6.93 4.47
C ASP A 142 11.35 7.41 4.29
N GLU A 143 12.30 6.50 4.40
CA GLU A 143 13.72 6.81 4.23
C GLU A 143 14.07 7.18 2.79
N ALA A 144 13.55 6.44 1.80
CA ALA A 144 13.75 6.74 0.39
C ALA A 144 13.16 8.11 0.02
N ALA A 145 11.95 8.41 0.48
CA ALA A 145 11.32 9.70 0.22
C ALA A 145 12.11 10.86 0.86
N ARG A 146 12.55 10.69 2.09
CA ARG A 146 13.35 11.72 2.80
C ARG A 146 14.69 11.96 2.13
N ARG A 147 15.42 10.90 1.75
CA ARG A 147 16.74 11.01 1.09
C ARG A 147 16.64 11.57 -0.33
N GLY A 148 15.58 11.20 -1.05
CA GLY A 148 15.35 11.66 -2.42
C GLY A 148 14.73 13.05 -2.51
N GLY A 149 14.35 13.67 -1.39
CA GLY A 149 13.69 14.98 -1.37
C GLY A 149 12.31 14.97 -2.03
N TYR A 150 11.55 13.87 -1.85
CA TYR A 150 10.17 13.77 -2.34
C TYR A 150 9.19 14.43 -1.38
N ASP A 151 8.21 15.13 -1.95
CA ASP A 151 7.19 15.87 -1.18
C ASP A 151 6.14 14.95 -0.56
N ALA A 152 5.85 13.84 -1.23
CA ALA A 152 4.89 12.85 -0.75
C ALA A 152 5.22 11.42 -1.20
N ILE A 153 4.74 10.46 -0.40
CA ILE A 153 4.68 9.04 -0.79
C ILE A 153 3.26 8.73 -1.24
N VAL A 154 3.13 8.17 -2.44
CA VAL A 154 1.86 7.70 -3.00
C VAL A 154 1.76 6.19 -2.85
N THR A 155 0.64 5.70 -2.36
CA THR A 155 0.37 4.26 -2.25
C THR A 155 -0.84 3.86 -3.07
N GLY A 156 -0.81 2.64 -3.63
CA GLY A 156 -1.88 2.06 -4.43
C GLY A 156 -3.10 1.56 -3.64
N HIS A 157 -3.31 2.01 -2.39
CA HIS A 157 -4.50 1.61 -1.64
C HIS A 157 -5.77 2.16 -2.32
N ASN A 158 -6.67 1.26 -2.65
CA ASN A 158 -7.93 1.55 -3.31
C ASN A 158 -9.12 1.58 -2.34
N LEU A 159 -10.34 1.77 -2.86
CA LEU A 159 -11.57 1.81 -2.04
C LEU A 159 -11.81 0.52 -1.26
N ASP A 160 -11.53 -0.65 -1.85
CA ASP A 160 -11.73 -1.94 -1.19
C ASP A 160 -10.79 -2.12 -0.01
N ASP A 161 -9.55 -1.67 -0.12
CA ASP A 161 -8.56 -1.70 0.97
C ASP A 161 -9.01 -0.82 2.13
N GLU A 162 -9.37 0.42 1.83
CA GLU A 162 -9.76 1.39 2.85
C GLU A 162 -11.08 1.01 3.53
N ALA A 163 -12.06 0.52 2.78
CA ALA A 163 -13.32 0.05 3.34
C ALA A 163 -13.13 -1.20 4.21
N ALA A 164 -12.26 -2.14 3.81
CA ALA A 164 -11.98 -3.33 4.60
C ALA A 164 -11.25 -3.01 5.91
N VAL A 165 -10.28 -2.09 5.88
CA VAL A 165 -9.59 -1.61 7.08
C VAL A 165 -10.58 -0.86 7.99
N LEU A 166 -11.41 0.01 7.43
CA LEU A 166 -12.45 0.72 8.18
C LEU A 166 -13.42 -0.25 8.84
N MET A 167 -13.90 -1.27 8.11
CA MET A 167 -14.79 -2.29 8.67
C MET A 167 -14.14 -3.02 9.85
N GLY A 168 -12.89 -3.44 9.72
CA GLY A 168 -12.16 -4.08 10.79
C GLY A 168 -12.00 -3.17 12.02
N ASN A 169 -11.65 -1.91 11.82
CA ASN A 169 -11.50 -0.94 12.90
C ASN A 169 -12.82 -0.65 13.61
N VAL A 170 -13.94 -0.57 12.88
CA VAL A 170 -15.29 -0.38 13.45
C VAL A 170 -15.74 -1.61 14.22
N LEU A 171 -15.59 -2.82 13.66
CA LEU A 171 -15.98 -4.07 14.31
C LEU A 171 -15.25 -4.32 15.65
N HIS A 172 -14.02 -3.83 15.74
CA HIS A 172 -13.21 -3.97 16.96
C HIS A 172 -13.15 -2.70 17.81
N TRP A 173 -13.88 -1.64 17.44
CA TRP A 173 -13.87 -0.34 18.11
C TRP A 173 -12.46 0.21 18.36
N GLN A 174 -11.60 0.09 17.36
CA GLN A 174 -10.21 0.55 17.43
C GLN A 174 -10.14 2.06 17.15
N THR A 175 -10.54 2.88 18.13
CA THR A 175 -10.68 4.34 17.99
C THR A 175 -9.39 5.02 17.54
N GLU A 176 -8.23 4.58 18.04
CA GLU A 176 -6.92 5.12 17.64
C GLU A 176 -6.60 4.87 16.17
N TYR A 177 -7.07 3.76 15.60
CA TYR A 177 -6.91 3.49 14.17
C TYR A 177 -7.97 4.23 13.35
N LEU A 178 -9.20 4.39 13.85
CA LEU A 178 -10.25 5.17 13.19
C LEU A 178 -9.84 6.64 13.02
N ARG A 179 -9.15 7.23 13.99
CA ARG A 179 -8.58 8.59 13.88
C ARG A 179 -7.62 8.75 12.71
N ARG A 180 -6.90 7.68 12.36
CA ARG A 180 -5.86 7.67 11.32
C ARG A 180 -6.34 7.07 10.01
N GLN A 181 -7.65 6.75 9.91
CA GLN A 181 -8.28 6.18 8.72
C GLN A 181 -8.58 7.28 7.69
N LEU A 182 -7.55 8.00 7.28
CA LEU A 182 -7.64 9.14 6.37
C LEU A 182 -6.91 8.82 5.06
N PRO A 183 -7.37 9.39 3.93
CA PRO A 183 -6.69 9.23 2.64
C PRO A 183 -5.39 10.05 2.54
N VAL A 184 -5.17 10.96 3.48
CA VAL A 184 -3.94 11.74 3.64
C VAL A 184 -3.43 11.60 5.06
N LEU A 185 -2.18 11.18 5.19
CA LEU A 185 -1.42 11.29 6.44
C LEU A 185 -0.43 12.44 6.27
N PRO A 186 -0.61 13.55 6.99
CA PRO A 186 0.23 14.73 6.81
C PRO A 186 1.69 14.45 7.21
N ALA A 187 2.60 15.23 6.65
CA ALA A 187 3.99 15.22 7.09
C ALA A 187 4.07 15.69 8.54
N GLN A 188 4.73 14.91 9.40
CA GLN A 188 4.89 15.25 10.81
C GLN A 188 6.11 14.56 11.42
N HIS A 189 6.74 15.21 12.38
CA HIS A 189 7.89 14.65 13.13
C HIS A 189 9.01 14.07 12.24
N GLY A 190 9.24 14.63 11.04
CA GLY A 190 10.25 14.16 10.09
C GLY A 190 9.79 12.98 9.19
N PHE A 191 8.54 12.53 9.33
CA PHE A 191 7.95 11.59 8.38
C PHE A 191 7.33 12.33 7.19
N PRO A 192 7.50 11.82 5.94
CA PRO A 192 6.89 12.42 4.76
C PRO A 192 5.37 12.26 4.75
N ARG A 193 4.69 13.16 4.02
CA ARG A 193 3.27 13.04 3.73
C ARG A 193 3.00 11.75 2.94
N LYS A 194 1.89 11.04 3.27
CA LYS A 194 1.45 9.83 2.56
C LYS A 194 0.04 10.03 2.05
N VAL A 195 -0.20 9.66 0.80
CA VAL A 195 -1.49 9.86 0.14
C VAL A 195 -1.96 8.60 -0.58
N LYS A 196 -3.28 8.46 -0.71
CA LYS A 196 -3.97 7.31 -1.29
C LYS A 196 -4.95 7.76 -2.38
N PRO A 197 -4.48 8.14 -3.58
CA PRO A 197 -5.36 8.75 -4.57
C PRO A 197 -6.42 7.80 -5.17
N LEU A 198 -6.22 6.47 -5.08
CA LEU A 198 -7.15 5.48 -5.61
C LEU A 198 -8.38 5.22 -4.72
N VAL A 199 -8.59 5.97 -3.63
CA VAL A 199 -9.72 5.73 -2.69
C VAL A 199 -11.12 5.81 -3.32
N ARG A 200 -11.26 6.33 -4.54
CA ARG A 200 -12.51 6.36 -5.31
C ARG A 200 -12.65 5.22 -6.30
N LEU A 201 -11.59 4.47 -6.54
CA LEU A 201 -11.57 3.33 -7.45
C LEU A 201 -11.63 2.02 -6.66
N THR A 202 -12.44 1.09 -7.15
CA THR A 202 -12.50 -0.26 -6.61
C THR A 202 -11.34 -1.11 -7.14
N GLU A 203 -11.09 -2.24 -6.49
CA GLU A 203 -10.13 -3.24 -6.96
C GLU A 203 -10.47 -3.77 -8.37
N ARG A 204 -11.76 -3.86 -8.69
CA ARG A 204 -12.25 -4.19 -10.03
C ARG A 204 -11.92 -3.10 -11.05
N ASP A 205 -12.00 -1.82 -10.65
CA ASP A 205 -11.70 -0.71 -11.55
C ASP A 205 -10.20 -0.68 -11.88
N THR A 206 -9.32 -0.89 -10.90
CA THR A 206 -7.87 -0.90 -11.13
C THR A 206 -7.43 -2.10 -11.97
N ALA A 207 -8.05 -3.28 -11.78
CA ALA A 207 -7.81 -4.44 -12.63
C ALA A 207 -8.25 -4.18 -14.08
N ALA A 208 -9.44 -3.63 -14.27
CA ALA A 208 -9.93 -3.27 -15.61
C ALA A 208 -9.09 -2.15 -16.24
N TYR A 209 -8.63 -1.18 -15.45
CA TYR A 209 -7.71 -0.14 -15.91
C TYR A 209 -6.42 -0.75 -16.47
N CYS A 210 -5.75 -1.62 -15.71
CA CYS A 210 -4.54 -2.29 -16.14
C CYS A 210 -4.76 -3.08 -17.42
N LEU A 211 -5.81 -3.88 -17.48
CA LEU A 211 -6.16 -4.69 -18.67
C LEU A 211 -6.34 -3.81 -19.91
N LEU A 212 -7.12 -2.73 -19.80
CA LEU A 212 -7.42 -1.83 -20.91
C LEU A 212 -6.25 -0.93 -21.32
N ARG A 213 -5.29 -0.71 -20.43
CA ARG A 213 -4.04 0.02 -20.69
C ARG A 213 -2.91 -0.88 -21.17
N GLY A 214 -3.10 -2.20 -21.18
CA GLY A 214 -2.05 -3.15 -21.49
C GLY A 214 -0.93 -3.17 -20.45
N ILE A 215 -1.28 -2.99 -19.17
CA ILE A 215 -0.33 -3.05 -18.06
C ILE A 215 -0.34 -4.48 -17.51
N ASP A 216 0.76 -5.18 -17.71
CA ASP A 216 1.01 -6.48 -17.09
C ASP A 216 1.38 -6.29 -15.61
N TYR A 217 0.85 -7.15 -14.75
CA TYR A 217 1.09 -7.09 -13.31
C TYR A 217 1.08 -8.47 -12.67
N LEU A 218 1.67 -8.58 -11.49
CA LEU A 218 1.63 -9.81 -10.69
C LEU A 218 0.21 -10.07 -10.19
N VAL A 219 -0.36 -11.20 -10.58
CA VAL A 219 -1.72 -11.64 -10.19
C VAL A 219 -1.67 -12.48 -8.91
N ASP A 220 -0.60 -13.22 -8.69
CA ASP A 220 -0.46 -14.14 -7.58
C ASP A 220 -0.53 -13.41 -6.23
N GLU A 221 -1.27 -14.00 -5.30
CA GLU A 221 -1.30 -13.50 -3.92
C GLU A 221 0.01 -13.83 -3.20
N CYS A 222 0.40 -12.93 -2.30
CA CYS A 222 1.58 -13.14 -1.47
C CYS A 222 1.42 -14.42 -0.62
N PRO A 223 2.34 -15.41 -0.71
CA PRO A 223 2.22 -16.67 0.03
C PRO A 223 2.25 -16.48 1.55
N MET A 224 2.72 -15.31 2.02
CA MET A 224 2.74 -14.95 3.45
C MET A 224 1.43 -14.31 3.93
N ALA A 225 0.44 -14.07 3.04
CA ALA A 225 -0.82 -13.42 3.40
C ALA A 225 -1.89 -14.38 3.96
N VAL A 226 -1.58 -15.66 4.06
CA VAL A 226 -2.51 -16.70 4.59
C VAL A 226 -3.02 -16.31 5.98
N GLY A 227 -4.35 -16.33 6.17
CA GLY A 227 -4.99 -15.96 7.44
C GLY A 227 -5.16 -14.46 7.67
N ASN A 228 -4.93 -13.63 6.66
CA ASN A 228 -5.17 -12.19 6.77
C ASN A 228 -6.68 -11.89 6.85
N LYS A 229 -7.14 -11.39 8.00
CA LYS A 229 -8.54 -11.04 8.26
C LYS A 229 -9.11 -9.98 7.30
N HIS A 230 -8.26 -9.12 6.72
CA HIS A 230 -8.71 -8.11 5.77
C HIS A 230 -9.31 -8.74 4.50
N LEU A 231 -8.88 -9.93 4.10
CA LEU A 231 -9.46 -10.64 2.95
C LEU A 231 -10.92 -11.03 3.22
N SER A 232 -11.25 -11.48 4.43
CA SER A 232 -12.64 -11.80 4.79
C SER A 232 -13.53 -10.55 4.84
N TYR A 233 -13.00 -9.41 5.29
CA TYR A 233 -13.74 -8.14 5.26
C TYR A 233 -13.97 -7.65 3.83
N LYS A 234 -12.97 -7.78 2.94
CA LYS A 234 -13.14 -7.50 1.51
C LYS A 234 -14.23 -8.37 0.89
N ALA A 235 -14.22 -9.68 1.16
CA ALA A 235 -15.23 -10.60 0.64
C ALA A 235 -16.63 -10.19 1.08
N ALA A 236 -16.86 -9.98 2.38
CA ALA A 236 -18.14 -9.53 2.92
C ALA A 236 -18.62 -8.20 2.31
N LEU A 237 -17.70 -7.23 2.15
CA LEU A 237 -18.03 -5.95 1.50
C LEU A 237 -18.32 -6.10 0.00
N ASN A 238 -17.72 -7.08 -0.67
CA ASN A 238 -18.02 -7.40 -2.07
C ASN A 238 -19.42 -7.97 -2.23
N ASP A 239 -19.86 -8.85 -1.31
CA ASP A 239 -21.21 -9.39 -1.30
C ASP A 239 -22.24 -8.27 -1.09
N ILE A 240 -22.01 -7.37 -0.13
CA ILE A 240 -22.86 -6.19 0.09
C ILE A 240 -22.89 -5.28 -1.14
N GLU A 241 -21.75 -5.03 -1.76
CA GLU A 241 -21.66 -4.19 -2.98
C GLU A 241 -22.37 -4.84 -4.17
N HIS A 242 -22.37 -6.17 -4.25
CA HIS A 242 -23.12 -6.91 -5.27
C HIS A 242 -24.61 -6.65 -5.18
N ASP A 243 -25.16 -6.69 -3.98
CA ASP A 243 -26.61 -6.49 -3.73
C ASP A 243 -26.98 -4.99 -3.70
N SER A 244 -26.07 -4.14 -3.26
CA SER A 244 -26.27 -2.69 -3.15
C SER A 244 -25.09 -1.92 -3.78
N PRO A 245 -25.09 -1.71 -5.10
CA PRO A 245 -23.99 -1.02 -5.80
C PRO A 245 -23.77 0.39 -5.26
N GLY A 246 -22.53 0.68 -4.86
CA GLY A 246 -22.11 1.93 -4.22
C GLY A 246 -22.04 1.87 -2.69
N ALA A 247 -22.38 0.74 -2.07
CA ALA A 247 -22.35 0.58 -0.63
C ALA A 247 -20.95 0.80 -0.03
N LYS A 248 -19.90 0.25 -0.65
CA LYS A 248 -18.50 0.47 -0.21
C LYS A 248 -18.12 1.95 -0.25
N HIS A 249 -18.47 2.64 -1.34
CA HIS A 249 -18.23 4.06 -1.46
C HIS A 249 -18.98 4.86 -0.39
N ALA A 250 -20.28 4.56 -0.21
CA ALA A 250 -21.09 5.21 0.82
C ALA A 250 -20.53 4.97 2.22
N PHE A 251 -20.12 3.75 2.55
CA PHE A 251 -19.54 3.40 3.84
C PHE A 251 -18.27 4.21 4.15
N TYR A 252 -17.30 4.20 3.23
CA TYR A 252 -16.03 4.89 3.44
C TYR A 252 -16.17 6.41 3.43
N PHE A 253 -16.85 7.00 2.42
CA PHE A 253 -16.94 8.45 2.31
C PHE A 253 -17.85 9.09 3.36
N ARG A 254 -18.94 8.41 3.76
CA ARG A 254 -19.77 8.90 4.88
C ARG A 254 -19.01 8.85 6.21
N PHE A 255 -18.15 7.85 6.40
CA PHE A 255 -17.26 7.85 7.56
C PHE A 255 -16.34 9.08 7.52
N LEU A 256 -15.69 9.38 6.40
CA LEU A 256 -14.83 10.55 6.28
C LEU A 256 -15.58 11.85 6.54
N ASP A 257 -16.78 12.00 5.98
CA ASP A 257 -17.56 13.24 6.05
C ASP A 257 -18.22 13.45 7.43
N GLN A 258 -18.71 12.36 8.06
CA GLN A 258 -19.61 12.47 9.23
C GLN A 258 -19.00 11.99 10.54
N ALA A 259 -17.99 11.13 10.49
CA ALA A 259 -17.49 10.45 11.69
C ALA A 259 -16.00 10.69 11.95
N ALA A 260 -15.15 10.77 10.95
CA ALA A 260 -13.70 10.84 11.13
C ALA A 260 -13.27 12.00 12.04
N HIS A 261 -13.87 13.18 11.88
CA HIS A 261 -13.58 14.36 12.70
C HIS A 261 -13.94 14.16 14.19
N ARG A 262 -14.95 13.34 14.50
CA ARG A 262 -15.36 13.08 15.89
C ARG A 262 -14.31 12.29 16.65
N PHE A 263 -13.62 11.35 15.97
CA PHE A 263 -12.51 10.62 16.57
C PHE A 263 -11.23 11.48 16.70
N ALA A 264 -11.14 12.61 15.99
CA ALA A 264 -10.01 13.53 16.10
C ALA A 264 -10.12 14.49 17.30
N VAL A 265 -11.34 14.81 17.74
CA VAL A 265 -11.64 15.86 18.75
C VAL A 265 -11.59 15.33 20.19
N ASP A 266 -11.77 14.03 20.43
CA ASP A 266 -11.84 13.44 21.77
C ASP A 266 -10.46 13.24 22.45
N GLN A 267 -9.53 14.18 22.28
CA GLN A 267 -8.44 14.29 23.26
C GLN A 267 -8.76 15.43 24.21
N PRO A 268 -8.98 15.17 25.51
CA PRO A 268 -8.83 16.21 26.50
C PRO A 268 -7.40 16.76 26.38
N GLU A 269 -7.27 18.07 26.40
CA GLU A 269 -5.98 18.79 26.36
C GLU A 269 -4.99 18.35 27.46
N HIS A 270 -5.35 17.36 28.28
CA HIS A 270 -4.62 16.87 29.44
C HIS A 270 -4.17 15.42 29.42
N GLU A 271 -4.56 14.61 28.43
CA GLU A 271 -3.81 13.39 28.19
C GLU A 271 -2.82 13.65 27.08
N THR A 272 -1.65 14.14 27.44
CA THR A 272 -0.39 13.73 26.84
C THR A 272 -0.39 12.20 26.77
N ALA A 273 -1.19 11.63 25.85
CA ALA A 273 -0.86 10.32 25.36
C ALA A 273 0.62 10.42 25.06
N THR A 274 1.41 9.67 25.77
CA THR A 274 2.85 9.58 25.71
C THR A 274 3.33 9.46 24.25
N THR A 275 3.28 10.57 23.51
CA THR A 275 4.16 10.77 22.39
C THR A 275 5.51 11.01 23.02
N ALA A 276 6.18 9.90 23.39
CA ALA A 276 7.58 10.00 23.70
C ALA A 276 8.19 10.90 22.62
N PRO A 277 9.01 11.89 22.99
CA PRO A 277 9.56 12.83 22.03
C PRO A 277 10.21 12.02 20.91
N VAL A 278 9.82 12.32 19.67
CA VAL A 278 10.40 11.65 18.51
C VAL A 278 11.83 12.17 18.39
N SER A 279 12.79 11.25 18.46
CA SER A 279 14.22 11.53 18.31
C SER A 279 14.78 10.71 17.14
N PRO A 280 15.92 11.11 16.57
CA PRO A 280 16.59 10.30 15.56
C PRO A 280 17.03 8.96 16.15
N CYS A 281 16.74 7.86 15.43
CA CYS A 281 17.25 6.54 15.76
C CYS A 281 18.79 6.56 15.78
N THR A 282 19.41 6.04 16.84
CA THR A 282 20.87 5.98 16.98
C THR A 282 21.56 5.18 15.89
N ASN A 283 20.82 4.27 15.21
CA ASN A 283 21.37 3.40 14.18
C ASN A 283 21.20 3.94 12.75
N CYS A 284 20.05 4.54 12.41
CA CYS A 284 19.76 4.96 11.03
C CYS A 284 19.32 6.42 10.90
N GLY A 285 19.16 7.15 12.01
CA GLY A 285 18.75 8.55 12.02
C GLY A 285 17.26 8.78 11.70
N ALA A 286 16.47 7.72 11.43
CA ALA A 286 15.05 7.86 11.18
C ALA A 286 14.29 8.28 12.45
N PRO A 287 13.22 9.09 12.32
CA PRO A 287 12.43 9.50 13.48
C PRO A 287 11.82 8.29 14.20
N CYS A 288 11.96 8.21 15.52
CA CYS A 288 11.35 7.16 16.34
C CYS A 288 11.16 7.61 17.80
N SER A 289 10.29 6.92 18.52
CA SER A 289 10.02 7.17 19.95
C SER A 289 10.93 6.41 20.91
N ASN A 290 11.80 5.56 20.39
CA ASN A 290 12.78 4.78 21.16
C ASN A 290 14.20 5.13 20.68
N GLU A 291 15.20 4.76 21.46
CA GLU A 291 16.62 4.92 21.08
C GLU A 291 16.94 4.28 19.73
N VAL A 292 16.41 3.06 19.51
CA VAL A 292 16.53 2.32 18.24
C VAL A 292 15.16 2.10 17.64
N CYS A 293 14.95 2.46 16.37
CA CYS A 293 13.67 2.29 15.70
C CYS A 293 13.30 0.80 15.54
N ALA A 294 12.01 0.55 15.34
CA ALA A 294 11.48 -0.80 15.21
C ALA A 294 12.09 -1.58 14.02
N PHE A 295 12.44 -0.91 12.92
CA PHE A 295 13.10 -1.55 11.77
C PHE A 295 14.54 -1.97 12.11
N CYS A 296 15.34 -1.08 12.68
CA CYS A 296 16.70 -1.44 13.12
C CYS A 296 16.70 -2.56 14.17
N SER A 297 15.75 -2.52 15.10
CA SER A 297 15.54 -3.62 16.06
C SER A 297 15.19 -4.94 15.39
N LEU A 298 14.36 -4.92 14.34
CA LEU A 298 14.04 -6.09 13.53
C LEU A 298 15.28 -6.61 12.81
N THR A 299 16.03 -5.74 12.13
CA THR A 299 17.28 -6.07 11.42
C THR A 299 18.29 -6.71 12.36
N MET A 300 18.58 -6.09 13.51
CA MET A 300 19.52 -6.65 14.48
C MET A 300 19.14 -8.05 14.96
N ARG A 301 17.85 -8.29 15.23
CA ARG A 301 17.38 -9.64 15.62
C ARG A 301 17.48 -10.64 14.49
N ALA A 302 17.17 -10.24 13.27
CA ALA A 302 17.20 -11.10 12.10
C ALA A 302 18.64 -11.49 11.72
N THR A 303 19.58 -10.55 11.82
CA THR A 303 21.01 -10.80 11.49
C THR A 303 21.78 -11.51 12.62
N ALA A 304 21.36 -11.32 13.90
CA ALA A 304 21.94 -12.03 15.03
C ALA A 304 21.47 -13.49 15.14
N ALA A 305 20.35 -13.87 14.54
CA ALA A 305 19.90 -15.24 14.42
C ALA A 305 20.80 -15.95 13.40
N VAL A 306 21.93 -16.52 13.88
CA VAL A 306 22.87 -17.32 13.08
C VAL A 306 22.06 -18.39 12.33
N PRO A 307 22.31 -18.62 11.01
CA PRO A 307 21.74 -19.77 10.31
C PRO A 307 22.15 -21.03 11.07
N ILE A 308 21.20 -21.79 11.59
CA ILE A 308 21.50 -23.17 12.03
C ILE A 308 21.81 -23.90 10.72
N GLU A 309 23.10 -24.08 10.44
CA GLU A 309 23.55 -25.07 9.47
C GLU A 309 22.87 -26.39 9.88
N MET A 310 21.98 -26.90 9.05
CA MET A 310 21.39 -28.22 9.21
C MET A 310 22.54 -29.22 9.09
N GLY A 311 23.15 -29.53 10.22
CA GLY A 311 24.24 -30.51 10.33
C GLY A 311 23.80 -31.80 9.65
N ALA A 312 24.68 -32.28 8.79
CA ALA A 312 24.58 -33.51 8.04
C ALA A 312 23.93 -34.60 8.89
N THR A 313 22.88 -35.22 8.37
CA THR A 313 22.23 -36.42 8.89
C THR A 313 23.25 -37.46 9.29
N ARG A 314 23.43 -37.70 10.59
CA ARG A 314 24.15 -38.89 11.11
C ARG A 314 23.45 -40.13 10.54
N ARG A 315 24.08 -40.76 9.55
CA ARG A 315 23.73 -42.10 9.10
C ARG A 315 23.79 -43.03 10.31
N ARG A 316 22.64 -43.51 10.81
CA ARG A 316 22.59 -44.64 11.74
C ARG A 316 23.21 -45.84 11.03
N LYS A 317 24.38 -46.32 11.53
CA LYS A 317 24.89 -47.64 11.20
C LYS A 317 23.89 -48.65 11.75
N VAL A 318 23.26 -49.38 10.88
CA VAL A 318 22.56 -50.63 11.22
C VAL A 318 23.67 -51.67 11.37
N SER A 319 23.93 -52.09 12.60
CA SER A 319 24.70 -53.29 12.88
C SER A 319 23.82 -54.52 12.67
N ARG A 320 24.37 -55.50 11.95
CA ARG A 320 23.79 -56.83 11.72
C ARG A 320 23.68 -57.65 13.04
#